data_e298d9025c569f92a9e1417fba4cf4fb
#
_entry.id   e298d9025c569f92a9e1417fba4cf4fb
#
_cell.length_a   1.000
_cell.length_b   1.000
_cell.length_c   1.000
_cell.angle_alpha   90.00
_cell.angle_beta   90.00
_cell.angle_gamma   90.00
#
_symmetry.space_group_name_H-M   'P 1'
#
loop_
_entity.id
_entity.type
_entity.pdbx_description
1 polymer ?
#
loop_
_entity_poly.entity_id
_entity_poly.type
_entity_poly.pdbx_seq_one_letter_code
_entity_poly.pdbx_strand_id
1 'polypeptide(L)'
;FAVVAGVAFSMTSCDFNKNGTDYSKFYANALVTVKHDAEGVFYLQLDDKTTAKPSNLKKSPFGEKQVRALAHLTVEDQPSTDINNSRFDKVVMVDWIDSVRTKSIVPTLGDRDYVVYGNDPVDVVGNWVTIVEDGYLTLSFRAQWGSPNKVHAINLVSGTDPKNPYVLVLRHNAFDDYYISGSSMDVNGIVAFDLASLPPTGGKDVDLI
;
A
#
# COMPACT_ATOMS: atom_id res chain seq x y z
N PHE A 1 19.37 9.13 27.31
CA PHE A 1 18.53 10.03 26.50
C PHE A 1 18.74 9.68 25.04
N ALA A 2 17.82 8.92 24.44
CA ALA A 2 17.80 8.64 23.02
C ALA A 2 16.85 9.62 22.37
N VAL A 3 17.35 10.52 21.53
CA VAL A 3 16.57 11.43 20.70
C VAL A 3 16.08 10.63 19.49
N VAL A 4 14.79 10.29 19.48
CA VAL A 4 14.14 9.76 18.29
C VAL A 4 13.80 10.96 17.39
N ALA A 5 14.59 11.15 16.34
CA ALA A 5 14.30 12.10 15.29
C ALA A 5 13.10 11.59 14.49
N GLY A 6 11.93 12.16 14.77
CA GLY A 6 10.72 11.91 13.99
C GLY A 6 10.87 12.57 12.61
N VAL A 7 10.99 11.76 11.58
CA VAL A 7 10.89 12.22 10.20
C VAL A 7 9.40 12.47 9.92
N ALA A 8 9.00 13.74 9.96
CA ALA A 8 7.70 14.17 9.50
C ALA A 8 7.66 14.06 7.97
N PHE A 9 7.08 12.99 7.46
CA PHE A 9 6.68 12.95 6.06
C PHE A 9 5.39 13.74 5.90
N SER A 10 5.46 14.81 5.14
CA SER A 10 4.31 15.59 4.71
C SER A 10 3.34 14.66 3.97
N MET A 11 2.17 14.43 4.56
CA MET A 11 1.04 13.85 3.87
C MET A 11 0.57 14.90 2.86
N THR A 12 0.84 14.69 1.58
CA THR A 12 0.05 15.34 0.55
C THR A 12 -1.34 14.71 0.62
N SER A 13 -2.20 15.37 1.39
CA SER A 13 -3.64 15.22 1.29
C SER A 13 -4.03 15.44 -0.17
N CYS A 14 -4.87 14.59 -0.73
CA CYS A 14 -5.50 14.85 -2.02
C CYS A 14 -6.16 16.22 -1.95
N ASP A 15 -5.55 17.18 -2.61
CA ASP A 15 -6.07 18.54 -2.71
C ASP A 15 -7.28 18.48 -3.65
N PHE A 16 -8.47 18.63 -3.11
CA PHE A 16 -9.69 18.77 -3.88
C PHE A 16 -9.67 20.15 -4.55
N ASN A 17 -8.96 20.22 -5.67
CA ASN A 17 -8.80 21.46 -6.40
C ASN A 17 -10.10 21.81 -7.13
N LYS A 18 -10.64 23.00 -6.83
CA LYS A 18 -11.87 23.58 -7.38
C LYS A 18 -11.79 23.98 -8.87
N ASN A 19 -10.73 23.59 -9.58
CA ASN A 19 -10.46 24.04 -10.94
C ASN A 19 -10.85 23.04 -12.05
N GLY A 20 -11.89 22.21 -11.84
CA GLY A 20 -12.46 21.42 -12.92
C GLY A 20 -11.53 20.36 -13.53
N THR A 21 -10.58 19.83 -12.76
CA THR A 21 -9.73 18.71 -13.20
C THR A 21 -10.61 17.51 -13.49
N ASP A 22 -10.49 16.97 -14.70
CA ASP A 22 -11.17 15.73 -15.09
C ASP A 22 -10.56 14.55 -14.31
N TYR A 23 -11.19 14.24 -13.18
CA TYR A 23 -10.78 13.13 -12.32
C TYR A 23 -10.99 11.75 -12.94
N SER A 24 -11.72 11.64 -14.05
CA SER A 24 -11.90 10.36 -14.76
C SER A 24 -10.57 9.78 -15.24
N LYS A 25 -9.57 10.62 -15.47
CA LYS A 25 -8.21 10.24 -15.86
C LYS A 25 -7.37 9.65 -14.70
N PHE A 26 -7.81 9.86 -13.47
CA PHE A 26 -7.08 9.44 -12.27
C PHE A 26 -7.68 8.21 -11.58
N TYR A 27 -8.67 7.57 -12.20
CA TYR A 27 -9.15 6.29 -11.68
C TYR A 27 -8.09 5.22 -11.89
N ALA A 28 -7.55 4.70 -10.79
CA ALA A 28 -6.68 3.55 -10.85
C ALA A 28 -7.43 2.35 -11.42
N ASN A 29 -6.81 1.64 -12.35
CA ASN A 29 -7.28 0.36 -12.87
C ASN A 29 -6.33 -0.80 -12.56
N ALA A 30 -5.22 -0.50 -11.88
CA ALA A 30 -4.22 -1.48 -11.47
C ALA A 30 -3.63 -1.13 -10.11
N LEU A 31 -3.37 -2.17 -9.33
CA LEU A 31 -2.55 -2.12 -8.12
C LEU A 31 -1.27 -2.90 -8.44
N VAL A 32 -0.13 -2.23 -8.45
CA VAL A 32 1.13 -2.78 -8.94
C VAL A 32 2.23 -2.68 -7.90
N THR A 33 3.28 -3.51 -8.05
CA THR A 33 4.54 -3.27 -7.37
C THR A 33 5.57 -2.76 -8.38
N VAL A 34 6.14 -1.59 -8.12
CA VAL A 34 7.26 -1.06 -8.91
C VAL A 34 8.53 -1.73 -8.42
N LYS A 35 9.21 -2.45 -9.30
CA LYS A 35 10.42 -3.23 -9.01
C LYS A 35 11.55 -2.89 -9.98
N HIS A 36 12.75 -3.32 -9.62
CA HIS A 36 13.92 -3.32 -10.50
C HIS A 36 14.45 -4.74 -10.63
N ASP A 37 14.84 -5.11 -11.84
CA ASP A 37 15.52 -6.39 -12.06
C ASP A 37 17.01 -6.32 -11.71
N ALA A 38 17.73 -7.42 -11.94
CA ALA A 38 19.14 -7.54 -11.63
C ALA A 38 20.04 -6.56 -12.43
N GLU A 39 19.57 -6.10 -13.59
CA GLU A 39 20.27 -5.10 -14.41
C GLU A 39 19.84 -3.67 -14.11
N GLY A 40 18.97 -3.46 -13.11
CA GLY A 40 18.50 -2.14 -12.71
C GLY A 40 17.39 -1.58 -13.62
N VAL A 41 16.79 -2.41 -14.48
CA VAL A 41 15.66 -2.00 -15.31
C VAL A 41 14.39 -2.07 -14.48
N PHE A 42 13.69 -0.96 -14.33
CA PHE A 42 12.44 -0.96 -13.60
C PHE A 42 11.29 -1.55 -14.43
N TYR A 43 10.38 -2.20 -13.74
CA TYR A 43 9.19 -2.81 -14.29
C TYR A 43 8.04 -2.77 -13.26
N LEU A 44 6.85 -3.11 -13.71
CA LEU A 44 5.66 -3.23 -12.87
C LEU A 44 5.31 -4.71 -12.72
N GLN A 45 5.21 -5.19 -11.48
CA GLN A 45 4.58 -6.45 -11.18
C GLN A 45 3.08 -6.19 -11.07
N LEU A 46 2.28 -6.77 -11.96
CA LEU A 46 0.83 -6.53 -12.03
C LEU A 46 0.04 -7.46 -11.10
N ASP A 47 0.52 -8.67 -10.96
CA ASP A 47 0.02 -9.72 -10.08
C ASP A 47 1.18 -10.68 -9.72
N ASP A 48 0.93 -11.82 -9.06
CA ASP A 48 1.98 -12.78 -8.66
C ASP A 48 2.79 -13.38 -9.82
N LYS A 49 2.31 -13.23 -11.06
CA LYS A 49 2.89 -13.90 -12.24
C LYS A 49 3.20 -12.96 -13.39
N THR A 50 2.44 -11.86 -13.51
CA THR A 50 2.46 -11.01 -14.70
C THR A 50 3.33 -9.79 -14.49
N THR A 51 4.29 -9.58 -15.35
CA THR A 51 5.17 -8.41 -15.36
C THR A 51 4.85 -7.49 -16.54
N ALA A 52 5.06 -6.20 -16.36
CA ALA A 52 4.85 -5.21 -17.43
C ALA A 52 6.00 -4.20 -17.50
N LYS A 53 6.40 -3.87 -18.72
CA LYS A 53 7.37 -2.82 -19.00
C LYS A 53 6.64 -1.54 -19.40
N PRO A 54 6.81 -0.43 -18.66
CA PRO A 54 6.34 0.88 -19.12
C PRO A 54 7.05 1.33 -20.39
N SER A 55 6.26 1.73 -21.42
CA SER A 55 6.79 2.24 -22.69
C SER A 55 7.17 3.71 -22.62
N ASN A 56 6.42 4.48 -21.87
CA ASN A 56 6.55 5.94 -21.78
C ASN A 56 7.39 6.44 -20.59
N LEU A 57 7.85 5.54 -19.71
CA LEU A 57 8.69 5.88 -18.57
C LEU A 57 10.07 5.19 -18.71
N LYS A 58 11.13 6.01 -18.78
CA LYS A 58 12.51 5.49 -18.85
C LYS A 58 13.10 5.14 -17.48
N LYS A 59 12.58 5.74 -16.42
CA LYS A 59 13.02 5.55 -15.03
C LYS A 59 11.81 5.49 -14.11
N SER A 60 11.95 4.76 -13.02
CA SER A 60 10.94 4.74 -11.96
C SER A 60 10.74 6.13 -11.37
N PRO A 61 9.49 6.59 -11.21
CA PRO A 61 9.20 7.85 -10.53
C PRO A 61 9.52 7.81 -9.04
N PHE A 62 9.78 6.62 -8.48
CA PHE A 62 10.08 6.40 -7.06
C PHE A 62 11.57 6.08 -6.80
N GLY A 63 12.45 6.30 -7.80
CA GLY A 63 13.87 5.96 -7.72
C GLY A 63 14.08 4.45 -7.65
N GLU A 64 15.06 4.01 -6.87
CA GLU A 64 15.43 2.58 -6.72
C GLU A 64 14.56 1.82 -5.70
N LYS A 65 13.56 2.48 -5.12
CA LYS A 65 12.72 1.85 -4.11
C LYS A 65 11.69 0.93 -4.74
N GLN A 66 11.55 -0.27 -4.16
CA GLN A 66 10.37 -1.09 -4.40
C GLN A 66 9.18 -0.47 -3.71
N VAL A 67 8.08 -0.26 -4.44
CA VAL A 67 6.92 0.50 -3.96
C VAL A 67 5.64 -0.17 -4.45
N ARG A 68 4.68 -0.36 -3.55
CA ARG A 68 3.30 -0.65 -3.95
C ARG A 68 2.65 0.63 -4.46
N ALA A 69 1.96 0.58 -5.58
CA ALA A 69 1.38 1.77 -6.22
C ALA A 69 0.03 1.47 -6.87
N LEU A 70 -0.83 2.49 -6.86
CA LEU A 70 -2.01 2.54 -7.72
C LEU A 70 -1.61 3.17 -9.05
N ALA A 71 -2.13 2.64 -10.15
CA ALA A 71 -1.84 3.13 -11.48
C ALA A 71 -3.08 3.11 -12.38
N HIS A 72 -3.06 3.95 -13.39
CA HIS A 72 -3.89 3.81 -14.58
C HIS A 72 -2.99 3.40 -15.74
N LEU A 73 -3.24 2.20 -16.27
CA LEU A 73 -2.42 1.57 -17.29
C LEU A 73 -3.24 1.29 -18.55
N THR A 74 -2.63 1.53 -19.69
CA THR A 74 -3.16 1.08 -20.99
C THR A 74 -2.20 0.03 -21.56
N VAL A 75 -2.70 -1.17 -21.81
CA VAL A 75 -1.91 -2.24 -22.44
C VAL A 75 -1.71 -1.91 -23.91
N GLU A 76 -0.47 -2.02 -24.41
CA GLU A 76 -0.12 -1.80 -25.79
C GLU A 76 -0.12 -3.12 -26.55
N ASP A 77 -0.88 -3.19 -27.66
CA ASP A 77 -1.02 -4.40 -28.51
C ASP A 77 0.20 -4.71 -29.39
N GLN A 78 1.21 -3.85 -29.37
CA GLN A 78 2.40 -4.03 -30.20
C GLN A 78 3.42 -4.94 -29.53
N PRO A 79 3.89 -6.03 -30.20
CA PRO A 79 5.06 -6.72 -29.74
C PRO A 79 6.23 -5.73 -29.78
N SER A 80 6.81 -5.44 -28.63
CA SER A 80 7.99 -4.60 -28.57
C SER A 80 9.11 -5.23 -29.41
N THR A 81 9.62 -4.46 -30.39
CA THR A 81 10.83 -4.82 -31.12
C THR A 81 12.10 -4.64 -30.29
N ASP A 82 11.97 -4.07 -29.10
CA ASP A 82 13.06 -3.88 -28.17
C ASP A 82 13.30 -5.16 -27.37
N ILE A 83 14.50 -5.69 -27.47
CA ILE A 83 14.96 -6.89 -26.74
C ILE A 83 14.78 -6.75 -25.21
N ASN A 84 14.90 -5.53 -24.67
CA ASN A 84 14.69 -5.27 -23.26
C ASN A 84 13.22 -5.40 -22.82
N ASN A 85 12.29 -5.28 -23.75
CA ASN A 85 10.88 -5.45 -23.47
C ASN A 85 10.41 -6.91 -23.60
N SER A 86 11.12 -7.74 -24.39
CA SER A 86 10.74 -9.13 -24.65
C SER A 86 10.82 -10.06 -23.43
N ARG A 87 11.45 -9.61 -22.35
CA ARG A 87 11.56 -10.35 -21.08
C ARG A 87 10.44 -10.06 -20.09
N PHE A 88 9.54 -9.15 -20.43
CA PHE A 88 8.33 -8.84 -19.65
C PHE A 88 7.09 -9.33 -20.40
N ASP A 89 6.07 -9.73 -19.66
CA ASP A 89 4.86 -10.33 -20.24
C ASP A 89 4.02 -9.34 -21.03
N LYS A 90 4.09 -8.06 -20.65
CA LYS A 90 3.32 -6.98 -21.26
C LYS A 90 4.15 -5.73 -21.44
N VAL A 91 3.71 -4.90 -22.40
CA VAL A 91 4.11 -3.50 -22.53
C VAL A 91 2.91 -2.63 -22.21
N VAL A 92 3.10 -1.62 -21.39
CA VAL A 92 2.02 -0.75 -20.93
C VAL A 92 2.41 0.73 -21.04
N MET A 93 1.47 1.56 -21.39
CA MET A 93 1.56 3.00 -21.18
C MET A 93 1.04 3.32 -19.78
N VAL A 94 1.81 4.06 -19.02
CA VAL A 94 1.42 4.54 -17.69
C VAL A 94 0.85 5.94 -17.83
N ASP A 95 -0.47 6.07 -17.72
CA ASP A 95 -1.14 7.36 -17.78
C ASP A 95 -0.97 8.13 -16.46
N TRP A 96 -0.99 7.37 -15.35
CA TRP A 96 -0.85 7.87 -14.01
C TRP A 96 -0.36 6.76 -13.07
N ILE A 97 0.46 7.11 -12.08
CA ILE A 97 0.92 6.20 -11.03
C ILE A 97 1.22 6.97 -9.75
N ASP A 98 0.73 6.48 -8.62
CA ASP A 98 0.99 7.04 -7.30
C ASP A 98 1.26 5.93 -6.27
N SER A 99 2.17 6.23 -5.34
CA SER A 99 2.59 5.25 -4.33
C SER A 99 1.53 5.03 -3.27
N VAL A 100 1.31 3.77 -2.92
CA VAL A 100 0.57 3.38 -1.72
C VAL A 100 1.53 3.38 -0.53
N ARG A 101 1.10 3.97 0.59
CA ARG A 101 1.88 3.93 1.81
C ARG A 101 2.14 2.48 2.22
N THR A 102 3.42 2.09 2.19
CA THR A 102 3.86 0.74 2.53
C THR A 102 4.52 0.73 3.90
N LYS A 103 4.18 -0.24 4.73
CA LYS A 103 4.70 -0.45 6.08
C LYS A 103 5.10 -1.91 6.26
N SER A 104 6.06 -2.16 7.13
CA SER A 104 6.30 -3.51 7.65
C SER A 104 5.21 -3.88 8.66
N ILE A 105 4.92 -5.17 8.76
CA ILE A 105 4.15 -5.69 9.90
C ILE A 105 5.00 -5.55 11.17
N VAL A 106 4.34 -5.44 12.32
CA VAL A 106 4.98 -5.25 13.62
C VAL A 106 4.69 -6.43 14.54
N PRO A 107 5.63 -6.85 15.39
CA PRO A 107 5.37 -7.91 16.35
C PRO A 107 4.44 -7.45 17.46
N THR A 108 3.67 -8.38 18.03
CA THR A 108 2.90 -8.12 19.25
C THR A 108 3.81 -7.74 20.41
N LEU A 109 3.33 -6.84 21.25
CA LEU A 109 3.92 -6.46 22.53
C LEU A 109 3.10 -6.99 23.72
N GLY A 110 2.20 -7.95 23.44
CA GLY A 110 1.26 -8.49 24.42
C GLY A 110 0.26 -7.43 24.90
N ASP A 111 0.10 -7.32 26.20
CA ASP A 111 -0.85 -6.38 26.82
C ASP A 111 -0.61 -4.91 26.46
N ARG A 112 0.59 -4.58 25.93
CA ARG A 112 0.91 -3.22 25.51
C ARG A 112 0.44 -2.88 24.09
N ASP A 113 -0.06 -3.83 23.32
CA ASP A 113 -0.54 -3.58 21.95
C ASP A 113 -1.59 -2.48 21.91
N TYR A 114 -2.50 -2.46 22.90
CA TYR A 114 -3.57 -1.45 22.97
C TYR A 114 -3.03 -0.03 23.19
N VAL A 115 -1.95 0.09 23.95
CA VAL A 115 -1.35 1.39 24.25
C VAL A 115 -0.49 1.88 23.09
N VAL A 116 0.27 0.99 22.48
CA VAL A 116 1.27 1.36 21.46
C VAL A 116 0.63 1.44 20.07
N TYR A 117 -0.14 0.42 19.70
CA TYR A 117 -0.72 0.32 18.35
C TYR A 117 -2.17 0.81 18.29
N GLY A 118 -2.81 1.01 19.46
CA GLY A 118 -4.18 1.48 19.57
C GLY A 118 -5.21 0.35 19.47
N ASN A 119 -6.45 0.74 19.70
CA ASN A 119 -7.63 -0.11 19.54
C ASN A 119 -8.85 0.73 19.12
N ASP A 120 -8.58 1.84 18.44
CA ASP A 120 -9.62 2.71 17.92
C ASP A 120 -10.34 2.04 16.76
N PRO A 121 -11.61 2.37 16.51
CA PRO A 121 -12.40 1.76 15.45
C PRO A 121 -11.76 1.98 14.07
N VAL A 122 -11.72 0.91 13.27
CA VAL A 122 -11.32 0.92 11.87
C VAL A 122 -12.08 -0.18 11.13
N ASP A 123 -12.63 0.16 9.97
CA ASP A 123 -13.30 -0.79 9.09
C ASP A 123 -12.36 -1.18 7.94
N VAL A 124 -12.28 -2.46 7.64
CA VAL A 124 -11.68 -2.95 6.39
C VAL A 124 -12.74 -2.90 5.30
N VAL A 125 -12.44 -2.18 4.22
CA VAL A 125 -13.34 -2.05 3.08
C VAL A 125 -13.00 -3.11 2.05
N GLY A 126 -13.92 -4.07 1.84
CA GLY A 126 -13.78 -5.11 0.82
C GLY A 126 -13.97 -4.52 -0.57
N ASN A 127 -12.88 -4.28 -1.28
CA ASN A 127 -12.86 -3.84 -2.67
C ASN A 127 -11.65 -4.47 -3.38
N TRP A 128 -11.44 -4.13 -4.67
CA TRP A 128 -10.41 -4.74 -5.50
C TRP A 128 -8.96 -4.48 -5.04
N VAL A 129 -8.72 -3.44 -4.23
CA VAL A 129 -7.39 -3.15 -3.67
C VAL A 129 -7.15 -3.85 -2.33
N THR A 130 -8.18 -4.43 -1.70
CA THR A 130 -8.03 -5.25 -0.50
C THR A 130 -7.67 -6.67 -0.92
N ILE A 131 -6.37 -6.93 -1.04
CA ILE A 131 -5.83 -8.15 -1.64
C ILE A 131 -4.47 -8.51 -1.05
N VAL A 132 -4.17 -9.81 -1.02
CA VAL A 132 -2.82 -10.34 -0.78
C VAL A 132 -2.20 -10.70 -2.13
N GLU A 133 -1.11 -10.05 -2.47
CA GLU A 133 -0.47 -10.20 -3.76
C GLU A 133 0.98 -9.73 -3.70
N ASP A 134 1.87 -10.42 -4.41
CA ASP A 134 3.29 -10.07 -4.56
C ASP A 134 4.01 -9.81 -3.22
N GLY A 135 3.66 -10.58 -2.18
CA GLY A 135 4.24 -10.46 -0.84
C GLY A 135 3.71 -9.30 0.00
N TYR A 136 2.65 -8.64 -0.43
CA TYR A 136 1.98 -7.57 0.30
C TYR A 136 0.53 -7.92 0.63
N LEU A 137 0.08 -7.51 1.81
CA LEU A 137 -1.34 -7.33 2.11
C LEU A 137 -1.66 -5.85 1.89
N THR A 138 -2.43 -5.53 0.88
CA THR A 138 -2.96 -4.18 0.67
C THR A 138 -4.38 -4.12 1.19
N LEU A 139 -4.68 -3.11 1.99
CA LEU A 139 -5.99 -2.90 2.60
C LEU A 139 -6.54 -1.53 2.23
N SER A 140 -7.80 -1.50 1.79
CA SER A 140 -8.62 -0.30 1.86
C SER A 140 -9.31 -0.27 3.22
N PHE A 141 -9.25 0.86 3.91
CA PHE A 141 -9.84 1.02 5.22
C PHE A 141 -10.64 2.31 5.33
N ARG A 142 -11.55 2.34 6.31
CA ARG A 142 -12.27 3.53 6.73
C ARG A 142 -12.10 3.73 8.22
N ALA A 143 -11.82 4.96 8.61
CA ALA A 143 -11.76 5.37 10.02
C ALA A 143 -12.30 6.78 10.19
N GLN A 144 -12.67 7.13 11.40
CA GLN A 144 -13.15 8.47 11.72
C GLN A 144 -11.97 9.34 12.19
N TRP A 145 -11.91 10.55 11.66
CA TRP A 145 -10.98 11.61 12.07
C TRP A 145 -11.76 12.73 12.75
N GLY A 146 -11.30 13.15 13.92
CA GLY A 146 -11.85 14.33 14.62
C GLY A 146 -11.31 15.63 14.03
N SER A 147 -10.07 15.63 13.55
CA SER A 147 -9.40 16.80 12.98
C SER A 147 -8.56 16.42 11.76
N PRO A 148 -8.65 17.18 10.64
CA PRO A 148 -7.90 16.90 9.42
C PRO A 148 -6.38 17.05 9.58
N ASN A 149 -5.92 17.71 10.65
CA ASN A 149 -4.51 17.96 10.93
C ASN A 149 -3.88 16.95 11.88
N LYS A 150 -4.64 15.99 12.39
CA LYS A 150 -4.14 14.93 13.27
C LYS A 150 -3.66 13.74 12.46
N VAL A 151 -2.59 13.13 12.95
CA VAL A 151 -2.06 11.91 12.37
C VAL A 151 -2.63 10.71 13.09
N HIS A 152 -3.16 9.76 12.35
CA HIS A 152 -3.56 8.44 12.86
C HIS A 152 -2.53 7.39 12.44
N ALA A 153 -2.42 6.32 13.19
CA ALA A 153 -1.55 5.19 12.85
C ALA A 153 -2.38 3.93 12.61
N ILE A 154 -2.17 3.30 11.47
CA ILE A 154 -2.69 1.96 11.15
C ILE A 154 -1.51 0.99 11.17
N ASN A 155 -1.60 -0.09 11.95
CA ASN A 155 -0.57 -1.11 12.08
C ASN A 155 -1.17 -2.50 11.89
N LEU A 156 -0.39 -3.40 11.29
CA LEU A 156 -0.72 -4.81 11.19
C LEU A 156 0.21 -5.56 12.15
N VAL A 157 -0.37 -6.24 13.14
CA VAL A 157 0.35 -6.87 14.25
C VAL A 157 0.38 -8.37 14.03
N SER A 158 1.56 -8.97 14.10
CA SER A 158 1.78 -10.42 14.01
C SER A 158 2.14 -11.03 15.37
N GLY A 159 2.08 -12.37 15.47
CA GLY A 159 2.48 -13.10 16.68
C GLY A 159 1.47 -13.02 17.82
N THR A 160 0.24 -12.62 17.55
CA THR A 160 -0.85 -12.60 18.53
C THR A 160 -1.37 -13.99 18.86
N ASP A 161 -1.26 -14.92 17.91
CA ASP A 161 -1.52 -16.35 18.14
C ASP A 161 -0.19 -17.14 18.06
N PRO A 162 0.28 -17.73 19.18
CA PRO A 162 1.52 -18.50 19.19
C PRO A 162 1.44 -19.82 18.40
N LYS A 163 0.24 -20.28 18.03
CA LYS A 163 0.02 -21.51 17.28
C LYS A 163 -0.10 -21.28 15.78
N ASN A 164 -0.47 -20.07 15.37
CA ASN A 164 -0.64 -19.73 13.96
C ASN A 164 0.02 -18.39 13.65
N PRO A 165 1.20 -18.37 13.01
CA PRO A 165 1.92 -17.14 12.69
C PRO A 165 1.24 -16.27 11.62
N TYR A 166 0.22 -16.81 10.93
CA TYR A 166 -0.53 -16.12 9.89
C TYR A 166 -1.80 -15.41 10.41
N VAL A 167 -2.03 -15.45 11.74
CA VAL A 167 -3.03 -14.60 12.39
C VAL A 167 -2.46 -13.20 12.56
N LEU A 168 -3.12 -12.23 11.93
CA LEU A 168 -2.71 -10.82 11.93
C LEU A 168 -3.84 -9.96 12.50
N VAL A 169 -3.49 -8.97 13.29
CA VAL A 169 -4.46 -8.05 13.90
C VAL A 169 -4.24 -6.64 13.35
N LEU A 170 -5.25 -6.09 12.68
CA LEU A 170 -5.23 -4.69 12.28
C LEU A 170 -5.51 -3.81 13.50
N ARG A 171 -4.64 -2.84 13.74
CA ARG A 171 -4.70 -1.89 14.85
C ARG A 171 -4.73 -0.46 14.33
N HIS A 172 -5.59 0.33 14.94
CA HIS A 172 -5.71 1.76 14.68
C HIS A 172 -5.46 2.55 15.97
N ASN A 173 -4.61 3.56 15.88
CA ASN A 173 -4.38 4.51 16.96
C ASN A 173 -4.70 5.91 16.44
N ALA A 174 -5.76 6.48 16.97
CA ALA A 174 -6.22 7.82 16.65
C ALA A 174 -5.50 8.91 17.46
N PHE A 175 -4.64 8.53 18.44
CA PHE A 175 -3.93 9.44 19.34
C PHE A 175 -4.86 10.50 19.98
N ASP A 176 -5.97 10.02 20.57
CA ASP A 176 -6.99 10.84 21.21
C ASP A 176 -7.71 11.83 20.27
N ASP A 177 -7.66 11.59 18.96
CA ASP A 177 -8.42 12.38 17.99
C ASP A 177 -9.83 11.82 17.82
N TYR A 178 -10.57 11.83 18.91
CA TYR A 178 -11.91 11.28 18.95
C TYR A 178 -12.94 12.18 18.28
N TYR A 179 -14.05 11.55 17.91
CA TYR A 179 -15.24 12.20 17.43
C TYR A 179 -15.71 13.29 18.41
N ILE A 180 -15.71 14.52 17.95
CA ILE A 180 -16.43 15.63 18.59
C ILE A 180 -17.71 15.84 17.78
N SER A 181 -18.87 15.72 18.42
CA SER A 181 -20.19 15.83 17.79
C SER A 181 -20.25 16.97 16.78
N GLY A 182 -20.51 16.62 15.51
CA GLY A 182 -20.69 17.57 14.41
C GLY A 182 -19.44 17.95 13.61
N SER A 183 -18.24 17.39 13.92
CA SER A 183 -17.00 17.73 13.20
C SER A 183 -16.17 16.54 12.74
N SER A 184 -16.60 15.28 12.97
CA SER A 184 -15.84 14.13 12.48
C SER A 184 -16.00 13.93 10.97
N MET A 185 -14.96 13.40 10.37
CA MET A 185 -14.93 13.01 8.96
C MET A 185 -14.67 11.53 8.85
N ASP A 186 -15.43 10.86 7.98
CA ASP A 186 -15.05 9.52 7.52
C ASP A 186 -13.91 9.65 6.51
N VAL A 187 -12.76 9.08 6.85
CA VAL A 187 -11.60 9.06 5.99
C VAL A 187 -11.40 7.65 5.43
N ASN A 188 -11.36 7.55 4.11
CA ASN A 188 -10.97 6.33 3.44
C ASN A 188 -9.47 6.40 3.11
N GLY A 189 -8.76 5.31 3.37
CA GLY A 189 -7.34 5.22 3.07
C GLY A 189 -6.97 3.87 2.48
N ILE A 190 -5.78 3.82 1.89
CA ILE A 190 -5.18 2.58 1.41
C ILE A 190 -3.79 2.47 2.05
N VAL A 191 -3.46 1.27 2.53
CA VAL A 191 -2.16 0.94 3.10
C VAL A 191 -1.72 -0.44 2.62
N ALA A 192 -0.45 -0.61 2.35
CA ALA A 192 0.15 -1.90 2.03
C ALA A 192 1.07 -2.33 3.19
N PHE A 193 1.02 -3.60 3.55
CA PHE A 193 1.89 -4.20 4.54
C PHE A 193 2.80 -5.23 3.87
N ASP A 194 4.10 -5.06 4.02
CA ASP A 194 5.10 -6.02 3.59
C ASP A 194 5.06 -7.25 4.52
N LEU A 195 4.81 -8.40 3.93
CA LEU A 195 4.65 -9.68 4.63
C LEU A 195 5.97 -10.49 4.75
N ALA A 196 7.10 -9.94 4.29
CA ALA A 196 8.38 -10.64 4.23
C ALA A 196 8.87 -11.15 5.60
N SER A 197 8.40 -10.57 6.71
CA SER A 197 8.75 -11.02 8.05
C SER A 197 7.91 -12.19 8.56
N LEU A 198 6.87 -12.62 7.84
CA LEU A 198 6.15 -13.85 8.14
C LEU A 198 7.00 -15.08 7.80
N PRO A 199 6.78 -16.21 8.49
CA PRO A 199 7.46 -17.45 8.12
C PRO A 199 7.18 -17.85 6.66
N PRO A 200 8.15 -18.48 5.98
CA PRO A 200 7.94 -18.95 4.62
C PRO A 200 6.89 -20.05 4.60
N THR A 201 5.98 -19.99 3.63
CA THR A 201 4.90 -20.96 3.45
C THR A 201 5.37 -22.30 2.85
N GLY A 202 6.63 -22.37 2.42
CA GLY A 202 7.19 -23.55 1.72
C GLY A 202 6.52 -23.81 0.37
N GLY A 203 6.00 -22.76 -0.29
CA GLY A 203 5.29 -22.86 -1.57
C GLY A 203 3.86 -23.39 -1.47
N LYS A 204 3.28 -23.40 -0.27
CA LYS A 204 1.87 -23.76 -0.05
C LYS A 204 1.04 -22.50 0.15
N ASP A 205 -0.20 -22.57 -0.29
CA ASP A 205 -1.18 -21.56 0.02
C ASP A 205 -1.50 -21.61 1.52
N VAL A 206 -1.57 -20.46 2.14
CA VAL A 206 -1.95 -20.30 3.55
C VAL A 206 -2.99 -19.19 3.66
N ASP A 207 -3.93 -19.37 4.57
CA ASP A 207 -4.90 -18.34 4.87
C ASP A 207 -4.29 -17.30 5.82
N LEU A 208 -4.38 -16.03 5.49
CA LEU A 208 -4.21 -14.94 6.45
C LEU A 208 -5.53 -14.75 7.18
N ILE A 209 -5.48 -14.72 8.51
CA ILE A 209 -6.63 -14.63 9.40
C ILE A 209 -6.57 -13.32 10.18
#